data_621226147002142ac789d6c35ecf3363
#
_entry.id   621226147002142ac789d6c35ecf3363
#
_cell.length_a   1.000
_cell.length_b   1.000
_cell.length_c   1.000
_cell.angle_alpha   90.00
_cell.angle_beta   90.00
_cell.angle_gamma   90.00
#
_symmetry.space_group_name_H-M   'P 1'
#
loop_
_entity.id
_entity.type
_entity.pdbx_description
1 polymer ?
#
loop_
_entity_poly.entity_id
_entity_poly.type
_entity_poly.pdbx_seq_one_letter_code
_entity_poly.pdbx_strand_id
1 'polypeptide(L)'
;MKIKSVRAREVLDSRGNPTVEVDVILEDGTLGRAIVPSGASTGEREALEMRDGDYRYNGKGVLKAVNNVNTTIRDKVIGMDASEQELIDKTLIELDGTETKSNLGANAILGVSMACLRASAIAAKKPLY
;
A
#
# COMPACT_ATOMS: atom_id res chain seq x y z
N MET A 1 4.10 16.59 7.50
CA MET A 1 4.35 15.44 6.60
C MET A 1 3.08 15.02 5.84
N LYS A 2 2.40 15.96 5.25
CA LYS A 2 1.14 15.65 4.55
C LYS A 2 1.40 14.92 3.24
N ILE A 3 0.54 13.93 2.98
CA ILE A 3 0.61 13.13 1.76
C ILE A 3 0.08 13.95 0.60
N LYS A 4 0.92 14.13 -0.43
CA LYS A 4 0.57 14.83 -1.65
C LYS A 4 0.09 13.89 -2.74
N SER A 5 0.71 12.71 -2.83
CA SER A 5 0.44 11.77 -3.91
C SER A 5 0.64 10.33 -3.44
N VAL A 6 -0.21 9.45 -3.93
CA VAL A 6 -0.09 7.99 -3.73
C VAL A 6 -0.24 7.34 -5.09
N ARG A 7 0.68 6.45 -5.43
CA ARG A 7 0.65 5.74 -6.71
C ARG A 7 1.14 4.32 -6.53
N ALA A 8 0.42 3.39 -7.10
CA ALA A 8 0.80 1.99 -7.07
C ALA A 8 1.02 1.45 -8.48
N ARG A 9 1.81 0.39 -8.56
CA ARG A 9 2.04 -0.36 -9.79
C ARG A 9 2.24 -1.83 -9.48
N GLU A 10 2.01 -2.67 -10.49
CA GLU A 10 2.36 -4.08 -10.42
C GLU A 10 3.82 -4.25 -10.81
N VAL A 11 4.57 -4.96 -9.98
CA VAL A 11 5.96 -5.31 -10.27
C VAL A 11 6.15 -6.80 -10.06
N LEU A 12 7.27 -7.35 -10.50
CA LEU A 12 7.60 -8.76 -10.24
C LEU A 12 8.57 -8.85 -9.08
N ASP A 13 8.32 -9.79 -8.16
CA ASP A 13 9.24 -10.07 -7.08
C ASP A 13 10.44 -10.90 -7.58
N SER A 14 11.35 -11.29 -6.68
CA SER A 14 12.54 -12.05 -7.05
C SER A 14 12.25 -13.44 -7.61
N ARG A 15 11.03 -13.95 -7.40
CA ARG A 15 10.58 -15.24 -7.96
C ARG A 15 9.79 -15.08 -9.25
N GLY A 16 9.64 -13.85 -9.74
CA GLY A 16 8.85 -13.57 -10.93
C GLY A 16 7.36 -13.52 -10.70
N ASN A 17 6.90 -13.45 -9.44
CA ASN A 17 5.47 -13.33 -9.13
C ASN A 17 5.07 -11.85 -9.02
N PRO A 18 3.87 -11.49 -9.52
CA PRO A 18 3.39 -10.13 -9.39
C PRO A 18 3.18 -9.71 -7.94
N THR A 19 3.55 -8.48 -7.62
CA THR A 19 3.27 -7.87 -6.33
C THR A 19 3.01 -6.38 -6.50
N VAL A 20 2.57 -5.73 -5.44
CA VAL A 20 2.23 -4.31 -5.44
C VAL A 20 3.43 -3.50 -4.96
N GLU A 21 3.79 -2.48 -5.73
CA GLU A 21 4.72 -1.44 -5.30
C GLU A 21 3.95 -0.14 -5.13
N VAL A 22 4.16 0.55 -4.02
CA VAL A 22 3.48 1.82 -3.72
C VAL A 22 4.50 2.92 -3.49
N ASP A 23 4.26 4.07 -4.13
CA ASP A 23 5.00 5.30 -3.88
C ASP A 23 4.07 6.28 -3.16
N VAL A 24 4.56 6.84 -2.06
CA VAL A 24 3.91 7.95 -1.36
C VAL A 24 4.85 9.16 -1.46
N ILE A 25 4.32 10.27 -1.94
CA ILE A 25 5.07 11.52 -2.04
C ILE A 25 4.44 12.52 -1.07
N LEU A 26 5.27 13.10 -0.21
CA LEU A 26 4.84 14.12 0.74
C LEU A 26 4.89 15.51 0.09
N GLU A 27 4.24 16.49 0.72
CA GLU A 27 4.22 17.87 0.19
C GLU A 27 5.61 18.48 0.04
N ASP A 28 6.58 18.04 0.85
CA ASP A 28 7.97 18.52 0.74
C ASP A 28 8.77 17.80 -0.36
N GLY A 29 8.16 16.89 -1.11
CA GLY A 29 8.81 16.13 -2.17
C GLY A 29 9.43 14.81 -1.72
N THR A 30 9.38 14.48 -0.43
CA THR A 30 9.93 13.21 0.07
C THR A 30 9.18 12.04 -0.53
N LEU A 31 9.91 11.06 -1.05
CA LEU A 31 9.35 9.83 -1.60
C LEU A 31 9.57 8.67 -0.64
N GLY A 32 8.49 7.98 -0.32
CA GLY A 32 8.54 6.67 0.35
C GLY A 32 8.05 5.61 -0.62
N ARG A 33 8.85 4.58 -0.83
CA ARG A 33 8.51 3.47 -1.73
C ARG A 33 8.51 2.17 -0.96
N ALA A 34 7.50 1.34 -1.19
CA ALA A 34 7.42 0.03 -0.58
C ALA A 34 6.96 -0.99 -1.61
N ILE A 35 7.58 -2.16 -1.58
CA ILE A 35 7.15 -3.33 -2.34
C ILE A 35 6.57 -4.31 -1.32
N VAL A 36 5.35 -4.76 -1.56
CA VAL A 36 4.70 -5.70 -0.64
C VAL A 36 5.37 -7.08 -0.79
N PRO A 37 5.86 -7.66 0.32
CA PRO A 37 6.41 -9.02 0.22
C PRO A 37 5.28 -9.98 -0.14
N SER A 38 5.52 -10.85 -1.12
CA SER A 38 4.50 -11.79 -1.55
C SER A 38 4.40 -12.95 -0.56
N GLY A 39 3.20 -13.15 -0.09
CA GLY A 39 2.57 -14.34 0.45
C GLY A 39 3.39 -15.34 1.25
N ALA A 40 4.32 -14.91 2.07
CA ALA A 40 5.06 -15.85 2.88
C ALA A 40 4.28 -16.32 4.10
N SER A 41 3.24 -15.61 4.47
CA SER A 41 2.51 -15.89 5.69
C SER A 41 1.12 -16.37 5.36
N THR A 42 0.73 -17.49 5.89
CA THR A 42 -0.48 -18.21 5.53
C THR A 42 -1.33 -18.58 6.71
N GLY A 43 -1.35 -17.78 7.75
CA GLY A 43 -2.23 -18.01 8.88
C GLY A 43 -3.70 -17.91 8.49
N GLU A 44 -4.54 -18.73 9.10
CA GLU A 44 -5.98 -18.77 8.79
C GLU A 44 -6.68 -17.44 9.03
N ARG A 45 -6.14 -16.60 9.90
CA ARG A 45 -6.70 -15.31 10.26
C ARG A 45 -6.03 -14.15 9.55
N GLU A 46 -5.13 -14.43 8.63
CA GLU A 46 -4.45 -13.39 7.93
C GLU A 46 -5.34 -12.75 6.88
N ALA A 47 -5.08 -11.48 6.67
CA ALA A 47 -5.80 -10.70 5.67
C ALA A 47 -5.55 -11.25 4.28
N LEU A 48 -6.57 -11.20 3.44
CA LEU A 48 -6.50 -11.71 2.09
C LEU A 48 -5.65 -10.81 1.19
N GLU A 49 -4.64 -11.40 0.58
CA GLU A 49 -3.89 -10.80 -0.49
C GLU A 49 -4.75 -10.82 -1.75
N MET A 50 -5.03 -9.65 -2.31
CA MET A 50 -5.90 -9.56 -3.48
C MET A 50 -5.16 -9.95 -4.75
N ARG A 51 -5.63 -11.01 -5.39
CA ARG A 51 -5.14 -11.48 -6.68
C ARG A 51 -6.26 -11.40 -7.71
N ASP A 52 -5.92 -11.16 -8.97
CA ASP A 52 -6.91 -10.94 -10.02
C ASP A 52 -7.71 -12.19 -10.38
N GLY A 53 -7.10 -13.36 -10.27
CA GLY A 53 -7.76 -14.63 -10.55
C GLY A 53 -8.04 -14.89 -12.02
N ASP A 54 -7.41 -14.11 -12.91
CA ASP A 54 -7.57 -14.26 -14.36
C ASP A 54 -6.44 -15.10 -14.95
N TYR A 55 -6.30 -15.09 -16.28
CA TYR A 55 -5.26 -15.87 -16.97
C TYR A 55 -3.84 -15.30 -16.80
N ARG A 56 -3.70 -14.03 -16.42
CA ARG A 56 -2.39 -13.40 -16.26
C ARG A 56 -1.67 -13.99 -15.07
N TYR A 57 -0.41 -14.39 -15.25
CA TYR A 57 0.42 -14.93 -14.16
C TYR A 57 -0.28 -16.05 -13.39
N ASN A 58 -1.06 -16.90 -14.08
CA ASN A 58 -1.81 -17.99 -13.46
C ASN A 58 -2.75 -17.52 -12.33
N GLY A 59 -3.39 -16.37 -12.52
CA GLY A 59 -4.31 -15.79 -11.53
C GLY A 59 -3.65 -14.99 -10.44
N LYS A 60 -2.33 -14.82 -10.45
CA LYS A 60 -1.58 -14.12 -9.40
C LYS A 60 -1.39 -12.63 -9.67
N GLY A 61 -1.93 -12.09 -10.75
CA GLY A 61 -1.86 -10.66 -11.03
C GLY A 61 -2.45 -9.81 -9.91
N VAL A 62 -2.03 -8.57 -9.78
CA VAL A 62 -2.43 -7.67 -8.68
C VAL A 62 -3.01 -6.34 -9.18
N LEU A 63 -3.51 -6.30 -10.41
CA LEU A 63 -4.04 -5.05 -10.98
C LEU A 63 -5.26 -4.52 -10.22
N LYS A 64 -6.09 -5.40 -9.66
CA LYS A 64 -7.22 -4.95 -8.84
C LYS A 64 -6.74 -4.24 -7.57
N ALA A 65 -5.74 -4.79 -6.91
CA ALA A 65 -5.14 -4.16 -5.73
C ALA A 65 -4.48 -2.83 -6.10
N VAL A 66 -3.76 -2.79 -7.21
CA VAL A 66 -3.15 -1.54 -7.73
C VAL A 66 -4.23 -0.49 -8.00
N ASN A 67 -5.32 -0.87 -8.65
CA ASN A 67 -6.42 0.05 -8.93
C ASN A 67 -7.03 0.59 -7.63
N ASN A 68 -7.20 -0.25 -6.61
CA ASN A 68 -7.75 0.17 -5.33
C ASN A 68 -6.86 1.23 -4.66
N VAL A 69 -5.54 1.10 -4.76
CA VAL A 69 -4.62 2.12 -4.26
C VAL A 69 -4.75 3.42 -5.05
N ASN A 70 -4.78 3.32 -6.37
CA ASN A 70 -4.77 4.50 -7.25
C ASN A 70 -6.11 5.26 -7.29
N THR A 71 -7.16 4.70 -6.73
CA THR A 71 -8.49 5.31 -6.71
C THR A 71 -8.99 5.49 -5.28
N THR A 72 -9.57 4.44 -4.69
CA THR A 72 -10.25 4.52 -3.40
C THR A 72 -9.33 4.92 -2.25
N ILE A 73 -8.19 4.28 -2.13
CA ILE A 73 -7.24 4.56 -1.05
C ILE A 73 -6.61 5.93 -1.22
N ARG A 74 -6.16 6.23 -2.43
CA ARG A 74 -5.55 7.53 -2.75
C ARG A 74 -6.47 8.68 -2.35
N ASP A 75 -7.73 8.63 -2.75
CA ASP A 75 -8.68 9.70 -2.47
C ASP A 75 -8.90 9.90 -0.98
N LYS A 76 -8.74 8.85 -0.19
CA LYS A 76 -8.94 8.91 1.26
C LYS A 76 -7.72 9.45 2.00
N VAL A 77 -6.52 9.06 1.60
CA VAL A 77 -5.30 9.36 2.38
C VAL A 77 -4.58 10.64 1.97
N ILE A 78 -4.85 11.20 0.78
CA ILE A 78 -4.25 12.48 0.37
C ILE A 78 -4.64 13.55 1.38
N GLY A 79 -3.64 14.30 1.85
CA GLY A 79 -3.82 15.33 2.88
C GLY A 79 -3.65 14.83 4.31
N MET A 80 -3.60 13.52 4.53
CA MET A 80 -3.31 12.96 5.85
C MET A 80 -1.83 13.11 6.17
N ASP A 81 -1.49 13.11 7.45
CA ASP A 81 -0.11 13.17 7.91
C ASP A 81 0.49 11.77 7.91
N ALA A 82 1.54 11.56 7.09
CA ALA A 82 2.19 10.26 6.97
C ALA A 82 2.86 9.80 8.28
N SER A 83 3.15 10.71 9.20
CA SER A 83 3.74 10.37 10.50
C SER A 83 2.71 9.77 11.47
N GLU A 84 1.43 9.95 11.21
CA GLU A 84 0.36 9.40 12.06
C GLU A 84 -0.02 7.99 11.61
N GLN A 85 0.92 7.05 11.79
CA GLN A 85 0.80 5.69 11.28
C GLN A 85 -0.46 4.97 11.77
N GLU A 86 -0.76 5.08 13.06
CA GLU A 86 -1.95 4.42 13.62
C GLU A 86 -3.24 4.93 13.01
N LEU A 87 -3.33 6.23 12.76
CA LEU A 87 -4.51 6.82 12.13
C LEU A 87 -4.65 6.37 10.68
N ILE A 88 -3.54 6.33 9.94
CA ILE A 88 -3.53 5.84 8.56
C ILE A 88 -3.99 4.40 8.52
N ASP A 89 -3.41 3.53 9.34
CA ASP A 89 -3.74 2.12 9.34
C ASP A 89 -5.20 1.89 9.73
N LYS A 90 -5.69 2.59 10.74
CA LYS A 90 -7.09 2.53 11.14
C LYS A 90 -8.03 2.99 10.02
N THR A 91 -7.68 4.08 9.35
CA THR A 91 -8.46 4.60 8.23
C THR A 91 -8.56 3.59 7.09
N LEU A 92 -7.45 2.93 6.76
CA LEU A 92 -7.44 1.91 5.71
C LEU A 92 -8.28 0.69 6.07
N ILE A 93 -8.21 0.24 7.32
CA ILE A 93 -9.00 -0.88 7.80
C ILE A 93 -10.49 -0.53 7.76
N GLU A 94 -10.87 0.64 8.22
CA GLU A 94 -12.25 1.11 8.18
C GLU A 94 -12.76 1.28 6.75
N LEU A 95 -11.92 1.76 5.85
CA LEU A 95 -12.26 1.93 4.45
C LEU A 95 -12.56 0.60 3.77
N ASP A 96 -11.80 -0.44 4.10
CA ASP A 96 -12.05 -1.80 3.61
C ASP A 96 -13.36 -2.38 4.17
N GLY A 97 -13.59 -2.22 5.46
CA GLY A 97 -14.82 -2.61 6.12
C GLY A 97 -15.00 -4.11 6.35
N THR A 98 -13.97 -4.93 6.12
CA THR A 98 -14.06 -6.39 6.31
C THR A 98 -12.96 -6.86 7.25
N GLU A 99 -13.17 -8.02 7.91
CA GLU A 99 -12.16 -8.60 8.79
C GLU A 99 -10.92 -9.09 8.04
N THR A 100 -11.11 -9.59 6.83
CA THR A 100 -10.04 -10.17 6.03
C THR A 100 -9.43 -9.21 5.03
N LYS A 101 -9.85 -7.95 5.04
CA LYS A 101 -9.42 -6.93 4.10
C LYS A 101 -9.68 -7.34 2.64
N SER A 102 -10.83 -7.97 2.41
CA SER A 102 -11.17 -8.53 1.10
C SER A 102 -11.67 -7.51 0.08
N ASN A 103 -12.14 -6.34 0.53
CA ASN A 103 -12.63 -5.30 -0.40
C ASN A 103 -11.49 -4.55 -1.09
N LEU A 104 -10.44 -4.21 -0.36
CA LEU A 104 -9.30 -3.49 -0.91
C LEU A 104 -8.09 -4.39 -1.16
N GLY A 105 -8.00 -5.46 -0.37
CA GLY A 105 -6.87 -6.36 -0.40
C GLY A 105 -5.82 -6.00 0.65
N ALA A 106 -5.31 -7.01 1.36
CA ALA A 106 -4.27 -6.79 2.36
C ALA A 106 -2.99 -6.24 1.74
N ASN A 107 -2.66 -6.67 0.54
CA ASN A 107 -1.48 -6.18 -0.18
C ASN A 107 -1.61 -4.68 -0.52
N ALA A 108 -2.79 -4.22 -0.92
CA ALA A 108 -3.02 -2.79 -1.17
C ALA A 108 -2.87 -1.97 0.11
N ILE A 109 -3.49 -2.42 1.19
CA ILE A 109 -3.44 -1.74 2.50
C ILE A 109 -2.02 -1.71 3.04
N LEU A 110 -1.34 -2.87 3.04
CA LEU A 110 0.03 -2.98 3.54
C LEU A 110 0.99 -2.12 2.74
N GLY A 111 0.85 -2.11 1.41
CA GLY A 111 1.71 -1.30 0.54
C GLY A 111 1.65 0.18 0.87
N VAL A 112 0.45 0.71 1.06
CA VAL A 112 0.27 2.13 1.42
C VAL A 112 0.80 2.40 2.82
N SER A 113 0.49 1.53 3.79
CA SER A 113 0.98 1.67 5.16
C SER A 113 2.51 1.71 5.22
N MET A 114 3.18 0.77 4.56
CA MET A 114 4.64 0.71 4.51
C MET A 114 5.25 1.91 3.79
N ALA A 115 4.66 2.35 2.69
CA ALA A 115 5.17 3.50 1.94
C ALA A 115 5.05 4.78 2.77
N CYS A 116 3.95 4.97 3.51
CA CYS A 116 3.77 6.08 4.43
C CYS A 116 4.83 6.06 5.54
N LEU A 117 5.07 4.89 6.12
CA LEU A 117 6.08 4.74 7.16
C LEU A 117 7.46 5.13 6.65
N ARG A 118 7.83 4.66 5.46
CA ARG A 118 9.12 4.99 4.85
C ARG A 118 9.25 6.47 4.52
N ALA A 119 8.20 7.07 3.96
CA ALA A 119 8.20 8.50 3.64
C ALA A 119 8.39 9.33 4.91
N SER A 120 7.66 9.01 5.98
CA SER A 120 7.76 9.75 7.24
C SER A 120 9.13 9.58 7.88
N ALA A 121 9.71 8.38 7.83
CA ALA A 121 11.05 8.12 8.37
C ALA A 121 12.13 8.91 7.61
N ILE A 122 12.03 8.97 6.29
CA ILE A 122 12.97 9.74 5.47
C ILE A 122 12.82 11.23 5.76
N ALA A 123 11.60 11.74 5.81
CA ALA A 123 11.34 13.15 6.08
C ALA A 123 11.83 13.56 7.46
N ALA A 124 11.68 12.69 8.47
CA ALA A 124 12.13 12.96 9.83
C ALA A 124 13.66 13.06 9.94
N LYS A 125 14.40 12.46 9.02
CA LYS A 125 15.87 12.49 8.99
C LYS A 125 16.44 13.64 8.19
N LYS A 126 15.60 14.41 7.48
CA LYS A 126 16.08 15.54 6.72
C LYS A 126 16.50 16.67 7.64
N PRO A 127 17.66 17.31 7.37
CA PRO A 127 18.06 18.48 8.16
C PRO A 127 17.05 19.61 8.05
N LEU A 128 16.86 20.33 9.15
CA LEU A 128 16.01 21.51 9.21
C LEU A 128 16.85 22.75 8.95
N TYR A 129 16.90 23.19 7.73
CA TYR A 129 17.51 24.47 7.39
C TYR A 129 16.95 25.12 6.17
#